data_a8ff7a08847ce45691bcc8901fd8da21
#
_entry.id   a8ff7a08847ce45691bcc8901fd8da21
#
_cell.length_a   1.000
_cell.length_b   1.000
_cell.length_c   1.000
_cell.angle_alpha   90.00
_cell.angle_beta   90.00
_cell.angle_gamma   90.00
#
_symmetry.space_group_name_H-M   'P 1'
#
loop_
_entity.id
_entity.type
_entity.pdbx_description
1 polymer ?
#
loop_
_entity_poly.entity_id
_entity_poly.type
_entity_poly.pdbx_seq_one_letter_code
_entity_poly.pdbx_strand_id
1 'polypeptide(L)'
;VTEFVFPADYDAWSIPVKGVRFYEALFEKKTLSKMGWVSTPVTIETTDSLYLAIHEANLTDYAAMNLKPVEQVEDNKTVTLRAALTPWSTGEKVRVTDTRVSPWRTMIVAESAGDLLLSRLMLNLNEPCRITDTSWIQPMRYIGIWWTYHMKHNTWHAGPHHGATTENTMRHIDFAAANN
;
A
#
# COMPACT_ATOMS: atom_id res chain seq x y z
N VAL A 1 14.07 14.36 -5.03
CA VAL A 1 12.87 14.58 -4.18
C VAL A 1 11.67 14.63 -5.09
N THR A 2 10.59 13.91 -4.74
CA THR A 2 9.30 13.98 -5.45
C THR A 2 8.30 14.70 -4.57
N GLU A 3 7.60 15.67 -5.14
CA GLU A 3 6.60 16.47 -4.46
C GLU A 3 5.35 16.59 -5.34
N PHE A 4 4.18 16.64 -4.70
CA PHE A 4 2.89 16.88 -5.29
C PHE A 4 2.35 18.16 -4.67
N VAL A 5 2.14 19.19 -5.51
CA VAL A 5 1.72 20.52 -5.08
C VAL A 5 0.26 20.74 -5.45
N PHE A 6 -0.54 21.14 -4.48
CA PHE A 6 -1.99 21.38 -4.62
C PHE A 6 -2.31 22.84 -4.36
N PRO A 7 -3.22 23.45 -5.15
CA PRO A 7 -3.58 24.86 -5.02
C PRO A 7 -4.47 25.15 -3.79
N ALA A 8 -4.94 24.11 -3.10
CA ALA A 8 -5.77 24.22 -1.90
C ALA A 8 -5.57 23.03 -0.97
N ASP A 9 -6.07 23.16 0.26
CA ASP A 9 -6.04 22.10 1.29
C ASP A 9 -7.27 21.22 1.15
N TYR A 10 -7.20 20.25 0.25
CA TYR A 10 -8.28 19.33 -0.08
C TYR A 10 -8.48 18.25 0.98
N ASP A 11 -9.68 17.66 1.02
CA ASP A 11 -9.96 16.46 1.80
C ASP A 11 -9.30 15.23 1.19
N ALA A 12 -8.74 14.38 2.03
CA ALA A 12 -8.09 13.15 1.59
C ALA A 12 -8.40 11.98 2.53
N TRP A 13 -8.51 10.79 1.94
CA TRP A 13 -8.58 9.51 2.63
C TRP A 13 -7.23 8.82 2.55
N SER A 14 -6.67 8.47 3.69
CA SER A 14 -5.35 7.88 3.78
C SER A 14 -5.23 6.95 4.99
N ILE A 15 -4.24 6.07 4.96
CA ILE A 15 -3.88 5.21 6.08
C ILE A 15 -2.64 5.80 6.76
N PRO A 16 -2.71 6.19 8.04
CA PRO A 16 -1.54 6.69 8.75
C PRO A 16 -0.48 5.59 8.92
N VAL A 17 0.79 5.95 8.74
CA VAL A 17 1.92 5.05 8.97
C VAL A 17 2.12 4.89 10.48
N LYS A 18 1.83 3.68 10.99
CA LYS A 18 2.03 3.29 12.39
C LYS A 18 3.29 2.43 12.56
N GLY A 19 4.42 2.98 12.18
CA GLY A 19 5.70 2.26 12.13
C GLY A 19 6.04 1.81 10.71
N VAL A 20 7.26 1.32 10.51
CA VAL A 20 7.80 1.02 9.17
C VAL A 20 7.42 -0.37 8.64
N ARG A 21 6.65 -1.16 9.38
CA ARG A 21 6.42 -2.58 9.07
C ARG A 21 4.98 -2.95 8.76
N PHE A 22 4.01 -2.09 9.09
CA PHE A 22 2.58 -2.43 9.01
C PHE A 22 1.80 -1.32 8.33
N TYR A 23 0.91 -1.74 7.43
CA TYR A 23 -0.07 -0.89 6.75
C TYR A 23 -1.49 -1.11 7.29
N GLU A 24 -1.66 -2.04 8.24
CA GLU A 24 -2.96 -2.40 8.80
C GLU A 24 -3.42 -1.32 9.79
N ALA A 25 -4.07 -0.31 9.24
CA ALA A 25 -4.74 0.72 10.01
C ALA A 25 -6.05 1.12 9.33
N LEU A 26 -6.90 1.81 10.05
CA LEU A 26 -8.14 2.34 9.49
C LEU A 26 -7.84 3.55 8.61
N PHE A 27 -8.62 3.70 7.55
CA PHE A 27 -8.63 4.92 6.76
C PHE A 27 -9.10 6.10 7.62
N GLU A 28 -8.43 7.22 7.46
CA GLU A 28 -8.79 8.48 8.08
C GLU A 28 -9.08 9.52 6.99
N LYS A 29 -10.15 10.30 7.16
CA LYS A 29 -10.43 11.48 6.34
C LYS A 29 -9.84 12.70 7.04
N LYS A 30 -8.90 13.38 6.39
CA LYS A 30 -8.26 14.62 6.87
C LYS A 30 -7.94 15.52 5.70
N THR A 31 -7.76 16.82 5.95
CA THR A 31 -7.19 17.70 4.94
C THR A 31 -5.71 17.36 4.71
N LEU A 32 -5.20 17.65 3.51
CA LEU A 32 -3.83 17.33 3.09
C LEU A 32 -2.79 17.82 4.09
N SER A 33 -2.94 19.03 4.61
CA SER A 33 -2.02 19.64 5.58
C SER A 33 -1.98 18.91 6.93
N LYS A 34 -3.05 18.17 7.26
CA LYS A 34 -3.24 17.49 8.57
C LYS A 34 -3.05 15.97 8.52
N MET A 35 -2.72 15.42 7.36
CA MET A 35 -2.61 13.95 7.22
C MET A 35 -1.48 13.35 8.07
N GLY A 36 -0.36 14.08 8.23
CA GLY A 36 0.84 13.52 8.82
C GLY A 36 1.57 12.58 7.84
N TRP A 37 2.21 11.55 8.34
CA TRP A 37 2.88 10.54 7.50
C TRP A 37 1.90 9.43 7.17
N VAL A 38 1.62 9.24 5.87
CA VAL A 38 0.59 8.32 5.38
C VAL A 38 1.12 7.40 4.28
N SER A 39 0.55 6.20 4.21
CA SER A 39 0.83 5.24 3.15
C SER A 39 0.12 5.60 1.85
N THR A 40 0.65 5.20 0.72
CA THR A 40 -0.04 5.24 -0.58
C THR A 40 -0.81 3.92 -0.81
N PRO A 41 -1.93 3.95 -1.57
CA PRO A 41 -2.51 5.09 -2.25
C PRO A 41 -3.16 6.11 -1.32
N VAL A 42 -3.11 7.39 -1.70
CA VAL A 42 -3.88 8.46 -1.06
C VAL A 42 -4.94 8.92 -2.04
N THR A 43 -6.20 8.91 -1.60
CA THR A 43 -7.34 9.41 -2.39
C THR A 43 -7.69 10.81 -1.94
N ILE A 44 -7.78 11.74 -2.87
CA ILE A 44 -8.05 13.16 -2.63
C ILE A 44 -9.34 13.55 -3.36
N GLU A 45 -10.20 14.30 -2.71
CA GLU A 45 -11.38 14.92 -3.30
C GLU A 45 -11.15 16.43 -3.40
N THR A 46 -11.21 16.96 -4.62
CA THR A 46 -11.05 18.40 -4.86
C THR A 46 -12.38 19.13 -4.73
N THR A 47 -12.33 20.45 -4.56
CA THR A 47 -13.54 21.29 -4.51
C THR A 47 -14.33 21.30 -5.82
N ASP A 48 -13.69 20.96 -6.94
CA ASP A 48 -14.30 20.90 -8.28
C ASP A 48 -14.86 19.50 -8.60
N SER A 49 -15.08 18.67 -7.56
CA SER A 49 -15.62 17.31 -7.70
C SER A 49 -14.74 16.36 -8.52
N LEU A 50 -13.43 16.63 -8.60
CA LEU A 50 -12.48 15.68 -9.12
C LEU A 50 -11.91 14.81 -8.00
N TYR A 51 -11.64 13.57 -8.34
CA TYR A 51 -11.00 12.60 -7.47
C TYR A 51 -9.60 12.29 -7.99
N LEU A 52 -8.63 12.30 -7.08
CA LEU A 52 -7.23 12.02 -7.40
C LEU A 52 -6.77 10.83 -6.58
N ALA A 53 -5.95 9.96 -7.18
CA ALA A 53 -5.28 8.89 -6.43
C ALA A 53 -3.77 8.96 -6.68
N ILE A 54 -3.01 9.20 -5.63
CA ILE A 54 -1.54 9.20 -5.69
C ILE A 54 -1.05 7.83 -5.26
N HIS A 55 -0.25 7.21 -6.14
CA HIS A 55 0.37 5.92 -5.85
C HIS A 55 1.70 5.78 -6.61
N GLU A 56 2.23 4.58 -6.66
CA GLU A 56 3.43 4.21 -7.42
C GLU A 56 3.18 2.93 -8.21
N ALA A 57 3.91 2.76 -9.31
CA ALA A 57 3.87 1.56 -10.12
C ALA A 57 5.28 1.06 -10.40
N ASN A 58 5.39 -0.21 -10.79
CA ASN A 58 6.66 -0.91 -11.01
C ASN A 58 7.61 -0.82 -9.79
N LEU A 59 7.05 -1.05 -8.61
CA LEU A 59 7.80 -1.09 -7.36
C LEU A 59 8.57 -2.43 -7.28
N THR A 60 9.74 -2.47 -7.88
CA THR A 60 10.60 -3.65 -7.90
C THR A 60 11.93 -3.31 -7.26
N ASP A 61 12.25 -4.03 -6.18
CA ASP A 61 13.51 -3.89 -5.42
C ASP A 61 13.85 -2.42 -5.08
N TYR A 62 12.85 -1.71 -4.58
CA TYR A 62 12.95 -0.30 -4.19
C TYR A 62 12.12 -0.03 -2.94
N ALA A 63 12.43 1.04 -2.20
CA ALA A 63 11.65 1.42 -1.02
C ALA A 63 10.29 1.99 -1.41
N ALA A 64 9.23 1.49 -0.76
CA ALA A 64 7.86 1.96 -0.97
C ALA A 64 7.70 3.44 -0.61
N MET A 65 6.87 4.14 -1.39
CA MET A 65 6.56 5.54 -1.18
C MET A 65 5.44 5.70 -0.16
N ASN A 66 5.72 6.48 0.87
CA ASN A 66 4.72 7.13 1.69
C ASN A 66 4.69 8.62 1.36
N LEU A 67 3.71 9.35 1.87
CA LEU A 67 3.58 10.79 1.70
C LEU A 67 3.51 11.48 3.07
N LYS A 68 4.02 12.70 3.13
CA LYS A 68 3.83 13.59 4.26
C LYS A 68 3.70 15.03 3.79
N PRO A 69 2.88 15.86 4.44
CA PRO A 69 2.83 17.29 4.15
C PRO A 69 4.18 17.94 4.47
N VAL A 70 4.55 18.90 3.67
CA VAL A 70 5.66 19.82 3.93
C VAL A 70 5.11 20.97 4.76
N GLU A 71 5.85 21.40 5.78
CA GLU A 71 5.49 22.58 6.55
C GLU A 71 5.31 23.77 5.62
N GLN A 72 4.16 24.44 5.73
CA GLN A 72 3.84 25.61 4.93
C GLN A 72 4.62 26.82 5.47
N VAL A 73 5.22 27.55 4.58
CA VAL A 73 5.67 28.93 4.87
C VAL A 73 4.43 29.83 4.87
N GLU A 74 4.30 30.71 5.84
CA GLU A 74 3.16 31.62 6.00
C GLU A 74 2.75 32.28 4.66
N ASP A 75 1.43 32.42 4.46
CA ASP A 75 0.74 33.03 3.30
C ASP A 75 0.61 32.18 2.01
N ASN A 76 1.02 30.94 1.99
CA ASN A 76 0.82 30.12 0.80
C ASN A 76 -0.43 29.24 0.95
N LYS A 77 -1.44 29.44 0.08
CA LYS A 77 -2.65 28.59 0.03
C LYS A 77 -2.36 27.19 -0.51
N THR A 78 -1.17 26.96 -1.04
CA THR A 78 -0.78 25.68 -1.62
C THR A 78 -0.38 24.68 -0.55
N VAL A 79 -0.73 23.41 -0.73
CA VAL A 79 -0.27 22.30 0.11
C VAL A 79 0.65 21.40 -0.70
N THR A 80 1.81 21.10 -0.16
CA THR A 80 2.78 20.21 -0.77
C THR A 80 2.85 18.90 -0.02
N LEU A 81 2.65 17.78 -0.71
CA LEU A 81 2.94 16.45 -0.21
C LEU A 81 4.29 15.99 -0.76
N ARG A 82 5.18 15.59 0.14
CA ARG A 82 6.51 15.08 -0.22
C ARG A 82 6.58 13.57 -0.06
N ALA A 83 7.17 12.91 -1.05
CA ALA A 83 7.48 11.49 -0.95
C ALA A 83 8.46 11.21 0.20
N ALA A 84 8.08 10.28 1.06
CA ALA A 84 8.85 9.82 2.21
C ALA A 84 9.02 8.30 2.07
N LEU A 85 10.17 7.86 1.58
CA LEU A 85 10.43 6.44 1.35
C LEU A 85 10.51 5.68 2.68
N THR A 86 9.99 4.45 2.70
CA THR A 86 10.07 3.54 3.82
C THR A 86 11.53 3.17 4.10
N PRO A 87 12.06 3.43 5.29
CA PRO A 87 13.45 3.10 5.61
C PRO A 87 13.59 1.63 6.02
N TRP A 88 14.80 1.11 5.88
CA TRP A 88 15.26 -0.08 6.59
C TRP A 88 15.41 0.21 8.09
N SER A 89 15.60 -0.82 8.90
CA SER A 89 15.87 -0.68 10.34
C SER A 89 17.11 0.16 10.65
N THR A 90 18.03 0.25 9.70
CA THR A 90 19.28 1.06 9.76
C THR A 90 19.06 2.52 9.36
N GLY A 91 17.84 2.89 8.92
CA GLY A 91 17.50 4.23 8.44
C GLY A 91 17.76 4.45 6.94
N GLU A 92 18.48 3.57 6.28
CA GLU A 92 18.69 3.60 4.83
C GLU A 92 17.36 3.33 4.11
N LYS A 93 17.20 3.90 2.91
CA LYS A 93 15.96 3.77 2.14
C LYS A 93 16.17 2.95 0.88
N VAL A 94 17.22 3.24 0.14
CA VAL A 94 17.57 2.54 -1.09
C VAL A 94 19.06 2.28 -1.10
N ARG A 95 19.46 1.04 -1.38
CA ARG A 95 20.85 0.65 -1.61
C ARG A 95 20.99 0.41 -3.11
N VAL A 96 21.85 1.18 -3.74
CA VAL A 96 22.08 1.10 -5.18
C VAL A 96 23.55 0.74 -5.41
N THR A 97 23.77 -0.37 -6.06
CA THR A 97 25.12 -0.84 -6.45
C THR A 97 25.43 -0.60 -7.92
N ASP A 98 24.40 -0.32 -8.71
CA ASP A 98 24.46 -0.12 -10.16
C ASP A 98 23.40 0.89 -10.63
N THR A 99 23.22 1.04 -11.91
CA THR A 99 22.15 1.88 -12.48
C THR A 99 20.79 1.23 -12.22
N ARG A 100 19.90 1.95 -11.53
CA ARG A 100 18.53 1.54 -11.25
C ARG A 100 17.51 2.54 -11.75
N VAL A 101 16.37 2.00 -12.13
CA VAL A 101 15.16 2.79 -12.42
C VAL A 101 14.31 2.85 -11.15
N SER A 102 13.92 4.07 -10.77
CA SER A 102 12.99 4.25 -9.65
C SER A 102 11.57 3.85 -10.08
N PRO A 103 10.70 3.45 -9.14
CA PRO A 103 9.28 3.26 -9.43
C PRO A 103 8.64 4.53 -10.01
N TRP A 104 7.61 4.35 -10.82
CA TRP A 104 6.78 5.45 -11.29
C TRP A 104 6.06 6.11 -10.12
N ARG A 105 6.01 7.43 -10.12
CA ARG A 105 5.17 8.22 -9.20
C ARG A 105 3.96 8.68 -9.98
N THR A 106 2.79 8.19 -9.59
CA THR A 106 1.58 8.29 -10.40
C THR A 106 0.51 9.11 -9.70
N MET A 107 -0.29 9.79 -10.52
CA MET A 107 -1.52 10.43 -10.10
C MET A 107 -2.60 10.07 -11.11
N ILE A 108 -3.65 9.40 -10.64
CA ILE A 108 -4.86 9.16 -11.41
C ILE A 108 -5.80 10.33 -11.13
N VAL A 109 -6.43 10.86 -12.16
CA VAL A 109 -7.45 11.91 -12.08
C VAL A 109 -8.74 11.37 -12.66
N ALA A 110 -9.85 11.52 -11.94
CA ALA A 110 -11.15 11.00 -12.33
C ALA A 110 -12.29 11.94 -11.91
N GLU A 111 -13.42 11.86 -12.59
CA GLU A 111 -14.62 12.65 -12.30
C GLU A 111 -15.47 11.99 -11.18
N SER A 112 -15.20 10.73 -10.87
CA SER A 112 -15.84 10.04 -9.75
C SER A 112 -14.85 9.15 -9.00
N ALA A 113 -15.12 8.87 -7.73
CA ALA A 113 -14.31 7.94 -6.94
C ALA A 113 -14.29 6.52 -7.54
N GLY A 114 -15.40 6.10 -8.17
CA GLY A 114 -15.50 4.81 -8.85
C GLY A 114 -14.57 4.68 -10.05
N ASP A 115 -14.36 5.75 -10.79
CA ASP A 115 -13.50 5.74 -11.98
C ASP A 115 -12.01 5.58 -11.64
N LEU A 116 -11.60 5.93 -10.43
CA LEU A 116 -10.25 5.63 -9.95
C LEU A 116 -9.95 4.12 -9.98
N LEU A 117 -10.95 3.28 -9.65
CA LEU A 117 -10.82 1.82 -9.66
C LEU A 117 -10.77 1.23 -11.07
N LEU A 118 -11.36 1.93 -12.04
CA LEU A 118 -11.40 1.49 -13.44
C LEU A 118 -10.12 1.85 -14.20
N SER A 119 -9.27 2.69 -13.62
CA SER A 119 -8.02 3.10 -14.25
C SER A 119 -7.05 1.92 -14.41
N ARG A 120 -6.52 1.76 -15.61
CA ARG A 120 -5.48 0.77 -15.92
C ARG A 120 -4.07 1.33 -15.84
N LEU A 121 -3.90 2.55 -15.33
CA LEU A 121 -2.60 3.21 -15.30
C LEU A 121 -1.53 2.37 -14.60
N MET A 122 -1.89 1.81 -13.42
CA MET A 122 -0.95 0.96 -12.66
C MET A 122 -0.52 -0.27 -13.45
N LEU A 123 -1.47 -0.92 -14.14
CA LEU A 123 -1.17 -2.12 -14.95
C LEU A 123 -0.27 -1.76 -16.15
N ASN A 124 -0.52 -0.63 -16.80
CA ASN A 124 0.21 -0.21 -17.99
C ASN A 124 1.66 0.23 -17.69
N LEU A 125 1.94 0.62 -16.44
CA LEU A 125 3.26 1.07 -16.00
C LEU A 125 4.09 -0.03 -15.34
N ASN A 126 3.54 -1.23 -15.20
CA ASN A 126 4.27 -2.40 -14.73
C ASN A 126 4.75 -3.25 -15.90
N GLU A 127 5.79 -4.06 -15.65
CA GLU A 127 6.26 -5.04 -16.60
C GLU A 127 5.16 -6.07 -16.94
N PRO A 128 5.12 -6.59 -18.17
CA PRO A 128 4.19 -7.63 -18.53
C PRO A 128 4.28 -8.86 -17.61
N CYS A 129 3.16 -9.54 -17.41
CA CYS A 129 3.13 -10.80 -16.68
C CYS A 129 4.07 -11.83 -17.31
N ARG A 130 4.96 -12.42 -16.52
CA ARG A 130 5.92 -13.45 -16.96
C ARG A 130 5.38 -14.86 -16.84
N ILE A 131 4.22 -15.04 -16.21
CA ILE A 131 3.54 -16.33 -16.12
C ILE A 131 2.86 -16.59 -17.45
N THR A 132 3.33 -17.57 -18.19
CA THR A 132 2.83 -17.90 -19.53
C THR A 132 1.48 -18.62 -19.53
N ASP A 133 1.26 -19.46 -18.53
CA ASP A 133 -0.03 -20.12 -18.29
C ASP A 133 -0.66 -19.63 -17.00
N THR A 134 -1.74 -18.87 -17.12
CA THR A 134 -2.51 -18.32 -15.99
C THR A 134 -3.83 -19.05 -15.79
N SER A 135 -4.11 -20.14 -16.50
CA SER A 135 -5.38 -20.86 -16.47
C SER A 135 -5.72 -21.47 -15.10
N TRP A 136 -4.70 -21.72 -14.29
CA TRP A 136 -4.84 -22.22 -12.92
C TRP A 136 -5.25 -21.14 -11.91
N ILE A 137 -5.15 -19.84 -12.25
CA ILE A 137 -5.56 -18.73 -11.41
C ILE A 137 -7.08 -18.58 -11.52
N GLN A 138 -7.79 -19.18 -10.60
CA GLN A 138 -9.24 -19.15 -10.53
C GLN A 138 -9.70 -18.54 -9.21
N PRO A 139 -10.80 -17.77 -9.17
CA PRO A 139 -11.43 -17.40 -7.92
C PRO A 139 -11.81 -18.66 -7.13
N MET A 140 -11.34 -18.76 -5.89
CA MET A 140 -11.59 -19.93 -5.07
C MET A 140 -11.74 -19.55 -3.60
N ARG A 141 -12.27 -20.48 -2.82
CA ARG A 141 -12.21 -20.40 -1.36
C ARG A 141 -10.86 -20.93 -0.90
N TYR A 142 -10.36 -20.35 0.16
CA TYR A 142 -9.13 -20.82 0.79
C TYR A 142 -9.28 -20.80 2.30
N ILE A 143 -8.46 -21.54 3.00
CA ILE A 143 -8.36 -21.53 4.45
C ILE A 143 -6.98 -21.01 4.85
N GLY A 144 -6.96 -20.14 5.86
CA GLY A 144 -5.71 -19.60 6.42
C GLY A 144 -5.51 -20.03 7.86
N ILE A 145 -4.29 -20.39 8.20
CA ILE A 145 -3.92 -20.81 9.58
C ILE A 145 -3.95 -19.64 10.56
N TRP A 146 -3.97 -18.39 10.07
CA TRP A 146 -3.87 -17.19 10.90
C TRP A 146 -5.01 -17.04 11.90
N TRP A 147 -6.21 -17.52 11.56
CA TRP A 147 -7.37 -17.43 12.45
C TRP A 147 -7.13 -18.07 13.81
N THR A 148 -6.42 -19.21 13.85
CA THR A 148 -6.09 -19.90 15.09
C THR A 148 -5.19 -19.11 16.03
N TYR A 149 -4.40 -18.18 15.48
CA TYR A 149 -3.55 -17.26 16.26
C TYR A 149 -4.37 -16.12 16.85
N HIS A 150 -5.31 -15.56 16.09
CA HIS A 150 -6.25 -14.56 16.60
C HIS A 150 -7.10 -15.13 17.73
N MET A 151 -7.52 -16.38 17.61
CA MET A 151 -8.25 -17.12 18.63
C MET A 151 -7.37 -17.57 19.81
N LYS A 152 -6.06 -17.29 19.79
CA LYS A 152 -5.09 -17.68 20.81
C LYS A 152 -4.96 -19.19 21.03
N HIS A 153 -5.36 -20.01 20.06
CA HIS A 153 -5.16 -21.45 20.10
C HIS A 153 -3.72 -21.84 19.72
N ASN A 154 -3.11 -21.05 18.85
CA ASN A 154 -1.75 -21.27 18.37
C ASN A 154 -0.87 -20.02 18.55
N THR A 155 0.45 -20.22 18.53
CA THR A 155 1.48 -19.16 18.55
C THR A 155 2.44 -19.32 17.36
N TRP A 156 3.02 -18.18 16.93
CA TRP A 156 4.10 -18.18 15.95
C TRP A 156 5.43 -18.63 16.53
N HIS A 157 5.61 -18.48 17.84
CA HIS A 157 6.84 -18.80 18.55
C HIS A 157 6.88 -20.27 18.91
N ALA A 158 8.08 -20.82 18.94
CA ALA A 158 8.31 -22.18 19.41
C ALA A 158 7.78 -22.39 20.84
N GLY A 159 7.15 -23.54 21.10
CA GLY A 159 6.54 -23.86 22.38
C GLY A 159 5.37 -24.83 22.23
N PRO A 160 4.66 -25.14 23.33
CA PRO A 160 3.59 -26.16 23.35
C PRO A 160 2.42 -25.84 22.38
N HIS A 161 2.21 -24.59 22.06
CA HIS A 161 1.13 -24.13 21.18
C HIS A 161 1.65 -23.63 19.81
N HIS A 162 2.88 -24.00 19.43
CA HIS A 162 3.44 -23.60 18.14
C HIS A 162 2.63 -24.18 16.99
N GLY A 163 2.03 -23.31 16.18
CA GLY A 163 1.15 -23.69 15.07
C GLY A 163 1.73 -23.44 13.69
N ALA A 164 2.86 -22.75 13.57
CA ALA A 164 3.53 -22.50 12.29
C ALA A 164 4.40 -23.72 11.89
N THR A 165 3.77 -24.88 11.80
CA THR A 165 4.41 -26.17 11.49
C THR A 165 3.90 -26.72 10.17
N THR A 166 4.71 -27.51 9.50
CA THR A 166 4.32 -28.24 8.29
C THR A 166 3.08 -29.11 8.53
N GLU A 167 3.06 -29.84 9.63
CA GLU A 167 1.94 -30.72 10.00
C GLU A 167 0.62 -29.94 10.11
N ASN A 168 0.63 -28.82 10.85
CA ASN A 168 -0.57 -27.99 10.99
C ASN A 168 -0.99 -27.37 9.65
N THR A 169 -0.05 -26.96 8.81
CA THR A 169 -0.33 -26.43 7.46
C THR A 169 -0.97 -27.52 6.59
N MET A 170 -0.45 -28.74 6.60
CA MET A 170 -1.02 -29.87 5.85
C MET A 170 -2.46 -30.16 6.29
N ARG A 171 -2.74 -30.18 7.58
CA ARG A 171 -4.12 -30.35 8.09
C ARG A 171 -5.09 -29.28 7.54
N HIS A 172 -4.64 -28.03 7.41
CA HIS A 172 -5.46 -26.95 6.83
C HIS A 172 -5.67 -27.17 5.33
N ILE A 173 -4.65 -27.62 4.61
CA ILE A 173 -4.73 -27.96 3.18
C ILE A 173 -5.72 -29.11 2.96
N ASP A 174 -5.61 -30.18 3.75
CA ASP A 174 -6.51 -31.35 3.68
C ASP A 174 -7.96 -30.93 3.97
N PHE A 175 -8.17 -30.08 4.97
CA PHE A 175 -9.50 -29.54 5.26
C PHE A 175 -10.05 -28.71 4.09
N ALA A 176 -9.23 -27.85 3.49
CA ALA A 176 -9.64 -27.05 2.34
C ALA A 176 -10.01 -27.95 1.16
N ALA A 177 -9.20 -28.96 0.85
CA ALA A 177 -9.45 -29.93 -0.22
C ALA A 177 -10.76 -30.73 -0.02
N ALA A 178 -11.07 -31.08 1.23
CA ALA A 178 -12.29 -31.83 1.55
C ALA A 178 -13.57 -30.99 1.53
N ASN A 179 -13.47 -29.66 1.58
CA ASN A 179 -14.60 -28.73 1.71
C ASN A 179 -14.69 -27.70 0.56
N ASN A 180 -14.00 -27.94 -0.52
CA ASN A 180 -13.97 -27.02 -1.68
C ASN A 180 -15.16 -27.23 -2.62
#